data_13c445d72cd2ac1bfd118209430a9687
#
_entry.id   13c445d72cd2ac1bfd118209430a9687
#
_cell.length_a   1.000
_cell.length_b   1.000
_cell.length_c   1.000
_cell.angle_alpha   90.00
_cell.angle_beta   90.00
_cell.angle_gamma   90.00
#
_symmetry.space_group_name_H-M   'P 1'
#
loop_
_entity.id
_entity.type
_entity.pdbx_description
1 polymer ?
#
loop_
_entity_poly.entity_id
_entity_poly.type
_entity_poly.pdbx_seq_one_letter_code
_entity_poly.pdbx_strand_id
1 'polypeptide(L)'
;MKGRELKEVLAERNFPARDTRLLDDEESLGQVDTVGDEPTFIQSVLPEHLENVDFTFFASDETYTRNTWQMARNAGSDIIDLSYALEREPGVSLRAPWIERELGITPAIDFGGAPVCVAHPAAVVMALLLLRLQKVDSISRAVVTILEPASEQMPAPG
;
A
#
# COMPACT_ATOMS: atom_id res chain seq x y z
N MET A 1 -0.74 -2.83 -11.66
CA MET A 1 0.49 -3.58 -11.35
C MET A 1 0.57 -3.93 -9.86
N LYS A 2 0.60 -2.98 -8.93
CA LYS A 2 0.65 -3.21 -7.48
C LYS A 2 -0.46 -4.13 -6.93
N GLY A 3 -1.70 -3.96 -7.37
CA GLY A 3 -2.82 -4.79 -6.93
C GLY A 3 -2.66 -6.27 -7.29
N ARG A 4 -2.08 -6.57 -8.44
CA ARG A 4 -1.78 -7.94 -8.85
C ARG A 4 -0.72 -8.57 -7.96
N GLU A 5 0.38 -7.88 -7.73
CA GLU A 5 1.46 -8.33 -6.84
C GLU A 5 0.96 -8.53 -5.40
N LEU A 6 0.09 -7.64 -4.93
CA LEU A 6 -0.53 -7.76 -3.61
C LEU A 6 -1.33 -9.07 -3.50
N LYS A 7 -2.17 -9.38 -4.49
CA LYS A 7 -2.96 -10.63 -4.50
C LYS A 7 -2.05 -11.86 -4.46
N GLU A 8 -0.99 -11.87 -5.25
CA GLU A 8 -0.01 -12.96 -5.27
C GLU A 8 0.65 -13.13 -3.88
N VAL A 9 1.09 -12.04 -3.24
CA VAL A 9 1.69 -12.08 -1.90
C VAL A 9 0.71 -12.54 -0.83
N LEU A 10 -0.54 -12.06 -0.86
CA LEU A 10 -1.56 -12.50 0.10
C LEU A 10 -1.85 -14.00 -0.02
N ALA A 11 -1.91 -14.52 -1.25
CA ALA A 11 -2.09 -15.94 -1.52
C ALA A 11 -0.87 -16.77 -1.06
N GLU A 12 0.36 -16.38 -1.42
CA GLU A 12 1.59 -17.05 -1.00
C GLU A 12 1.76 -17.09 0.53
N ARG A 13 1.29 -16.05 1.21
CA ARG A 13 1.38 -15.94 2.68
C ARG A 13 0.21 -16.57 3.40
N ASN A 14 -0.74 -17.19 2.68
CA ASN A 14 -1.96 -17.74 3.25
C ASN A 14 -2.66 -16.71 4.17
N PHE A 15 -2.83 -15.47 3.67
CA PHE A 15 -3.49 -14.43 4.43
C PHE A 15 -4.90 -14.89 4.81
N PRO A 16 -5.29 -14.83 6.11
CA PRO A 16 -6.53 -15.46 6.60
C PRO A 16 -7.77 -14.61 6.25
N ALA A 17 -7.97 -14.30 4.98
CA ALA A 17 -9.16 -13.64 4.51
C ALA A 17 -10.29 -14.67 4.35
N ARG A 18 -11.47 -14.34 4.89
CA ARG A 18 -12.70 -15.12 4.68
C ARG A 18 -13.33 -14.80 3.33
N ASP A 19 -13.23 -13.55 2.92
CA ASP A 19 -13.78 -13.00 1.67
C ASP A 19 -12.84 -11.92 1.16
N THR A 20 -12.69 -11.79 -0.14
CA THR A 20 -11.85 -10.75 -0.77
C THR A 20 -12.65 -10.09 -1.88
N ARG A 21 -12.79 -8.77 -1.82
CA ARG A 21 -13.47 -7.96 -2.81
C ARG A 21 -12.45 -7.20 -3.64
N LEU A 22 -12.61 -7.22 -4.95
CA LEU A 22 -11.83 -6.42 -5.88
C LEU A 22 -12.63 -5.20 -6.28
N LEU A 23 -12.10 -4.02 -5.94
CA LEU A 23 -12.74 -2.75 -6.22
C LEU A 23 -11.83 -1.92 -7.11
N ASP A 24 -12.39 -1.34 -8.17
CA ASP A 24 -11.64 -0.49 -9.11
C ASP A 24 -12.56 0.58 -9.71
N ASP A 25 -12.02 1.38 -10.62
CA ASP A 25 -12.76 2.41 -11.34
C ASP A 25 -13.75 1.84 -12.38
N GLU A 26 -14.47 2.75 -13.05
CA GLU A 26 -15.51 2.37 -14.02
C GLU A 26 -14.98 1.61 -15.24
N GLU A 27 -13.71 1.77 -15.62
CA GLU A 27 -13.12 1.12 -16.80
C GLU A 27 -12.91 -0.38 -16.57
N SER A 28 -12.70 -0.78 -15.33
CA SER A 28 -12.45 -2.17 -14.92
C SER A 28 -13.72 -2.91 -14.50
N LEU A 29 -14.87 -2.23 -14.39
CA LEU A 29 -16.11 -2.82 -13.87
C LEU A 29 -16.59 -4.05 -14.64
N GLY A 30 -16.98 -5.07 -13.90
CA GLY A 30 -17.55 -6.31 -14.45
C GLY A 30 -16.52 -7.24 -15.09
N GLN A 31 -15.25 -6.85 -15.14
CA GLN A 31 -14.18 -7.78 -15.51
C GLN A 31 -14.03 -8.84 -14.42
N VAL A 32 -13.62 -10.03 -14.83
CA VAL A 32 -13.32 -11.12 -13.92
C VAL A 32 -11.81 -11.16 -13.72
N ASP A 33 -11.40 -11.15 -12.48
CA ASP A 33 -10.01 -11.37 -12.08
C ASP A 33 -9.97 -12.51 -11.04
N THR A 34 -8.82 -12.99 -10.67
CA THR A 34 -8.65 -14.09 -9.70
C THR A 34 -8.04 -13.60 -8.41
N VAL A 35 -8.53 -14.13 -7.29
CA VAL A 35 -7.90 -14.01 -5.98
C VAL A 35 -7.60 -15.41 -5.48
N GLY A 36 -6.31 -15.76 -5.45
CA GLY A 36 -5.92 -17.18 -5.33
C GLY A 36 -6.45 -17.96 -6.53
N ASP A 37 -7.24 -19.00 -6.26
CA ASP A 37 -7.86 -19.85 -7.30
C ASP A 37 -9.34 -19.48 -7.59
N GLU A 38 -9.89 -18.47 -6.93
CA GLU A 38 -11.30 -18.10 -7.05
C GLU A 38 -11.51 -16.92 -8.00
N PRO A 39 -12.41 -17.07 -9.02
CA PRO A 39 -12.77 -15.96 -9.89
C PRO A 39 -13.63 -14.94 -9.12
N THR A 40 -13.23 -13.69 -9.19
CA THR A 40 -13.89 -12.57 -8.49
C THR A 40 -14.19 -11.45 -9.48
N PHE A 41 -15.40 -10.91 -9.42
CA PHE A 41 -15.76 -9.75 -10.24
C PHE A 41 -15.22 -8.46 -9.64
N ILE A 42 -14.69 -7.60 -10.52
CA ILE A 42 -14.31 -6.24 -10.15
C ILE A 42 -15.58 -5.39 -10.01
N GLN A 43 -15.71 -4.74 -8.85
CA GLN A 43 -16.85 -3.90 -8.49
C GLN A 43 -16.41 -2.44 -8.33
N SER A 44 -17.35 -1.52 -8.37
CA SER A 44 -17.09 -0.11 -8.06
C SER A 44 -16.88 0.12 -6.57
N VAL A 45 -16.14 1.18 -6.23
CA VAL A 45 -15.99 1.62 -4.83
C VAL A 45 -17.27 2.36 -4.41
N LEU A 46 -18.18 1.62 -3.78
CA LEU A 46 -19.41 2.13 -3.18
C LEU A 46 -19.43 1.83 -1.69
N PRO A 47 -20.14 2.63 -0.86
CA PRO A 47 -20.23 2.38 0.58
C PRO A 47 -20.68 0.96 0.93
N GLU A 48 -21.63 0.41 0.20
CA GLU A 48 -22.16 -0.94 0.38
C GLU A 48 -21.12 -2.05 0.14
N HIS A 49 -20.14 -1.80 -0.74
CA HIS A 49 -19.06 -2.75 -1.00
C HIS A 49 -17.95 -2.69 0.06
N LEU A 50 -17.95 -1.67 0.90
CA LEU A 50 -17.00 -1.48 1.99
C LEU A 50 -17.56 -1.90 3.36
N GLU A 51 -18.85 -2.24 3.44
CA GLU A 51 -19.46 -2.72 4.68
C GLU A 51 -18.88 -4.06 5.12
N ASN A 52 -18.59 -4.20 6.41
CA ASN A 52 -18.00 -5.39 7.03
C ASN A 52 -16.66 -5.83 6.41
N VAL A 53 -15.87 -4.88 5.95
CA VAL A 53 -14.52 -5.09 5.46
C VAL A 53 -13.54 -4.72 6.56
N ASP A 54 -12.78 -5.69 7.06
CA ASP A 54 -11.81 -5.45 8.13
C ASP A 54 -10.60 -4.63 7.64
N PHE A 55 -10.09 -4.93 6.43
CA PHE A 55 -8.93 -4.28 5.84
C PHE A 55 -9.19 -3.83 4.41
N THR A 56 -8.83 -2.59 4.09
CA THR A 56 -8.83 -2.07 2.72
C THR A 56 -7.41 -1.69 2.30
N PHE A 57 -6.91 -2.37 1.25
CA PHE A 57 -5.62 -2.09 0.63
C PHE A 57 -5.81 -1.18 -0.58
N PHE A 58 -5.19 -0.02 -0.55
CA PHE A 58 -5.18 0.91 -1.68
C PHE A 58 -3.93 0.69 -2.53
N ALA A 59 -4.10 0.07 -3.69
CA ALA A 59 -3.03 -0.30 -4.63
C ALA A 59 -3.21 0.36 -6.01
N SER A 60 -4.16 1.27 -6.15
CA SER A 60 -4.45 2.08 -7.33
C SER A 60 -3.53 3.31 -7.42
N ASP A 61 -3.89 4.28 -8.24
CA ASP A 61 -3.20 5.57 -8.30
C ASP A 61 -3.49 6.45 -7.07
N GLU A 62 -2.63 7.47 -6.88
CA GLU A 62 -2.75 8.38 -5.74
C GLU A 62 -4.05 9.18 -5.72
N THR A 63 -4.52 9.62 -6.88
CA THR A 63 -5.73 10.47 -6.99
C THR A 63 -6.97 9.68 -6.58
N TYR A 64 -7.07 8.46 -7.07
CA TYR A 64 -8.15 7.56 -6.71
C TYR A 64 -8.14 7.23 -5.21
N THR A 65 -6.98 6.91 -4.67
CA THR A 65 -6.82 6.66 -3.23
C THR A 65 -7.24 7.87 -2.40
N ARG A 66 -6.77 9.09 -2.74
CA ARG A 66 -7.14 10.33 -2.03
C ARG A 66 -8.65 10.58 -2.01
N ASN A 67 -9.34 10.21 -3.07
CA ASN A 67 -10.77 10.45 -3.21
C ASN A 67 -11.62 9.39 -2.47
N THR A 68 -11.09 8.19 -2.25
CA THR A 68 -11.92 7.04 -1.80
C THR A 68 -11.56 6.50 -0.41
N TRP A 69 -10.35 6.73 0.11
CA TRP A 69 -9.89 6.13 1.37
C TRP A 69 -10.76 6.50 2.59
N GLN A 70 -11.28 7.73 2.63
CA GLN A 70 -12.14 8.16 3.74
C GLN A 70 -13.47 7.41 3.78
N MET A 71 -13.97 6.99 2.60
CA MET A 71 -15.19 6.18 2.52
C MET A 71 -14.96 4.82 3.19
N ALA A 72 -13.84 4.15 2.89
CA ALA A 72 -13.47 2.88 3.52
C ALA A 72 -13.26 3.03 5.03
N ARG A 73 -12.56 4.09 5.45
CA ARG A 73 -12.37 4.38 6.88
C ARG A 73 -13.68 4.62 7.61
N ASN A 74 -14.61 5.37 7.01
CA ASN A 74 -15.92 5.65 7.61
C ASN A 74 -16.80 4.39 7.69
N ALA A 75 -16.58 3.41 6.81
CA ALA A 75 -17.21 2.10 6.88
C ALA A 75 -16.61 1.19 7.98
N GLY A 76 -15.55 1.63 8.66
CA GLY A 76 -14.91 0.91 9.77
C GLY A 76 -13.74 0.03 9.36
N SER A 77 -13.26 0.14 8.13
CA SER A 77 -12.13 -0.65 7.63
C SER A 77 -10.78 -0.05 8.05
N ASP A 78 -9.84 -0.89 8.41
CA ASP A 78 -8.44 -0.51 8.58
C ASP A 78 -7.78 -0.25 7.22
N ILE A 79 -7.12 0.89 7.08
CA ILE A 79 -6.59 1.38 5.82
C ILE A 79 -5.11 1.06 5.70
N ILE A 80 -4.73 0.42 4.57
CA ILE A 80 -3.35 0.17 4.20
C ILE A 80 -3.10 0.75 2.81
N ASP A 81 -2.36 1.86 2.77
CA ASP A 81 -2.05 2.56 1.53
C ASP A 81 -0.71 2.11 0.94
N LEU A 82 -0.77 1.52 -0.25
CA LEU A 82 0.37 1.13 -1.09
C LEU A 82 0.61 2.11 -2.23
N SER A 83 -0.27 3.12 -2.39
CA SER A 83 -0.16 4.13 -3.45
C SER A 83 0.71 5.33 -3.06
N TYR A 84 1.06 5.45 -1.77
CA TYR A 84 1.77 6.58 -1.17
C TYR A 84 0.94 7.88 -1.08
N ALA A 85 -0.31 7.84 -1.45
CA ALA A 85 -1.20 8.99 -1.47
C ALA A 85 -1.35 9.65 -0.09
N LEU A 86 -1.30 8.85 0.97
CA LEU A 86 -1.58 9.27 2.33
C LEU A 86 -0.33 9.60 3.14
N GLU A 87 0.86 9.57 2.55
CA GLU A 87 2.12 9.75 3.32
C GLU A 87 2.21 11.08 4.07
N ARG A 88 1.49 12.12 3.59
CA ARG A 88 1.47 13.46 4.20
C ARG A 88 0.16 13.79 4.91
N GLU A 89 -0.77 12.85 4.95
CA GLU A 89 -2.04 13.06 5.63
C GLU A 89 -1.86 13.07 7.16
N PRO A 90 -2.46 14.03 7.87
CA PRO A 90 -2.39 14.06 9.32
C PRO A 90 -2.96 12.78 9.96
N GLY A 91 -2.25 12.24 10.93
CA GLY A 91 -2.69 11.05 11.65
C GLY A 91 -2.48 9.73 10.92
N VAL A 92 -1.78 9.72 9.79
CA VAL A 92 -1.36 8.51 9.08
C VAL A 92 -0.02 8.01 9.62
N SER A 93 0.11 6.71 9.80
CA SER A 93 1.34 6.05 10.24
C SER A 93 2.16 5.60 9.03
N LEU A 94 3.29 6.27 8.76
CA LEU A 94 4.23 5.81 7.74
C LEU A 94 5.02 4.62 8.27
N ARG A 95 5.03 3.51 7.52
CA ARG A 95 5.65 2.26 7.94
C ARG A 95 6.69 1.76 6.93
N ALA A 96 7.80 1.31 7.47
CA ALA A 96 8.91 0.72 6.72
C ALA A 96 9.43 -0.52 7.46
N PRO A 97 8.72 -1.67 7.42
CA PRO A 97 9.02 -2.84 8.26
C PRO A 97 10.47 -3.35 8.18
N TRP A 98 11.10 -3.23 7.01
CA TRP A 98 12.51 -3.62 6.84
C TRP A 98 13.47 -2.70 7.59
N ILE A 99 13.21 -1.39 7.60
CA ILE A 99 14.00 -0.40 8.33
C ILE A 99 13.76 -0.58 9.83
N GLU A 100 12.51 -0.70 10.23
CA GLU A 100 12.09 -0.93 11.62
C GLU A 100 12.80 -2.17 12.20
N ARG A 101 12.82 -3.26 11.44
CA ARG A 101 13.55 -4.48 11.82
C ARG A 101 15.06 -4.27 11.94
N GLU A 102 15.69 -3.57 10.99
CA GLU A 102 17.12 -3.29 11.00
C GLU A 102 17.52 -2.43 12.22
N LEU A 103 16.63 -1.55 12.66
CA LEU A 103 16.80 -0.69 13.83
C LEU A 103 16.38 -1.37 15.15
N GLY A 104 15.85 -2.59 15.11
CA GLY A 104 15.32 -3.28 16.29
C GLY A 104 14.05 -2.64 16.86
N ILE A 105 13.34 -1.87 16.04
CA ILE A 105 12.06 -1.25 16.41
C ILE A 105 10.95 -2.27 16.16
N THR A 106 10.15 -2.53 17.17
CA THR A 106 8.92 -3.33 17.05
C THR A 106 7.74 -2.43 17.37
N PRO A 107 7.24 -1.65 16.40
CA PRO A 107 6.09 -0.80 16.67
C PRO A 107 4.84 -1.66 16.86
N ALA A 108 4.04 -1.32 17.86
CA ALA A 108 2.69 -1.85 17.94
C ALA A 108 1.89 -1.32 16.73
N ILE A 109 1.29 -2.20 15.97
CA ILE A 109 0.30 -1.82 14.97
C ILE A 109 -1.02 -1.73 15.71
N ASP A 110 -1.52 -0.52 15.85
CA ASP A 110 -2.85 -0.26 16.40
C ASP A 110 -3.85 -0.29 15.23
N PHE A 111 -4.34 -1.48 14.92
CA PHE A 111 -5.45 -1.65 13.98
C PHE A 111 -6.71 -1.03 14.60
N GLY A 112 -7.45 -0.23 13.86
CA GLY A 112 -8.57 0.59 14.32
C GLY A 112 -8.18 2.02 14.70
N GLY A 113 -6.88 2.32 14.63
CA GLY A 113 -6.35 3.65 14.90
C GLY A 113 -6.05 4.46 13.63
N ALA A 114 -4.77 4.72 13.41
CA ALA A 114 -4.31 5.51 12.27
C ALA A 114 -4.21 4.66 11.00
N PRO A 115 -4.63 5.19 9.82
CA PRO A 115 -4.30 4.57 8.54
C PRO A 115 -2.80 4.34 8.41
N VAL A 116 -2.43 3.25 7.75
CA VAL A 116 -1.03 2.89 7.49
C VAL A 116 -0.68 3.23 6.05
N CYS A 117 0.38 3.99 5.83
CA CYS A 117 0.98 4.18 4.53
C CYS A 117 2.34 3.49 4.50
N VAL A 118 2.64 2.72 3.46
CA VAL A 118 3.95 2.09 3.32
C VAL A 118 4.96 3.07 2.75
N ALA A 119 6.21 3.02 3.23
CA ALA A 119 7.27 3.83 2.68
C ALA A 119 7.63 3.37 1.25
N HIS A 120 7.99 4.34 0.41
CA HIS A 120 8.38 4.08 -0.98
C HIS A 120 9.57 3.11 -1.05
N PRO A 121 9.54 2.06 -1.90
CA PRO A 121 10.60 1.04 -1.96
C PRO A 121 12.01 1.60 -2.17
N ALA A 122 12.15 2.61 -3.03
CA ALA A 122 13.44 3.25 -3.27
C ALA A 122 13.99 3.93 -2.00
N ALA A 123 13.12 4.57 -1.20
CA ALA A 123 13.52 5.17 0.08
C ALA A 123 13.94 4.09 1.08
N VAL A 124 13.22 2.96 1.13
CA VAL A 124 13.55 1.83 2.00
C VAL A 124 14.90 1.23 1.64
N VAL A 125 15.16 0.96 0.36
CA VAL A 125 16.42 0.39 -0.12
C VAL A 125 17.59 1.33 0.20
N MET A 126 17.44 2.62 -0.07
CA MET A 126 18.44 3.63 0.22
C MET A 126 18.76 3.72 1.73
N ALA A 127 17.72 3.78 2.56
CA ALA A 127 17.88 3.86 3.99
C ALA A 127 18.58 2.61 4.56
N LEU A 128 18.21 1.41 4.11
CA LEU A 128 18.86 0.17 4.52
C LEU A 128 20.33 0.12 4.10
N LEU A 129 20.65 0.58 2.88
CA LEU A 129 22.04 0.67 2.42
C LEU A 129 22.87 1.61 3.31
N LEU A 130 22.34 2.81 3.57
CA LEU A 130 23.03 3.79 4.42
C LEU A 130 23.21 3.28 5.85
N LEU A 131 22.19 2.68 6.44
CA LEU A 131 22.26 2.08 7.78
C LEU A 131 23.35 1.00 7.87
N ARG A 132 23.46 0.16 6.84
CA ARG A 132 24.50 -0.88 6.79
C ARG A 132 25.90 -0.31 6.59
N LEU A 133 26.05 0.68 5.72
CA LEU A 133 27.33 1.36 5.51
C LEU A 133 27.81 2.08 6.78
N GLN A 134 26.91 2.74 7.50
CA GLN A 134 27.24 3.41 8.78
C GLN A 134 27.78 2.47 9.86
N LYS A 135 27.49 1.17 9.76
CA LYS A 135 28.07 0.17 10.67
C LYS A 135 29.55 -0.10 10.39
N VAL A 136 30.04 0.26 9.20
CA VAL A 136 31.42 0.05 8.76
C VAL A 136 32.22 1.34 8.87
N ASP A 137 31.62 2.46 8.47
CA ASP A 137 32.27 3.79 8.52
C ASP A 137 31.23 4.90 8.66
N SER A 138 31.66 6.06 9.14
CA SER A 138 30.79 7.23 9.27
C SER A 138 30.53 7.88 7.92
N ILE A 139 29.24 8.06 7.58
CA ILE A 139 28.81 8.73 6.36
C ILE A 139 28.43 10.17 6.69
N SER A 140 29.17 11.14 6.17
CA SER A 140 28.86 12.55 6.35
C SER A 140 27.95 13.11 5.26
N ARG A 141 27.96 12.50 4.08
CA ARG A 141 27.14 12.92 2.93
C ARG A 141 26.90 11.77 1.97
N ALA A 142 25.68 11.67 1.47
CA ALA A 142 25.33 10.76 0.39
C ALA A 142 24.59 11.54 -0.72
N VAL A 143 24.83 11.18 -1.98
CA VAL A 143 24.06 11.65 -3.15
C VAL A 143 23.54 10.41 -3.84
N VAL A 144 22.23 10.39 -4.09
CA VAL A 144 21.56 9.23 -4.67
C VAL A 144 20.75 9.71 -5.88
N THR A 145 20.87 9.00 -6.98
CA THR A 145 20.03 9.17 -8.16
C THR A 145 19.15 7.93 -8.31
N ILE A 146 17.84 8.14 -8.36
CA ILE A 146 16.86 7.07 -8.53
C ILE A 146 16.27 7.20 -9.94
N LEU A 147 16.30 6.11 -10.69
CA LEU A 147 15.67 6.00 -12.00
C LEU A 147 14.47 5.06 -11.86
N GLU A 148 13.29 5.62 -11.98
CA GLU A 148 12.05 4.87 -11.93
C GLU A 148 11.54 4.57 -13.33
N PRO A 149 10.99 3.36 -13.58
CA PRO A 149 10.41 3.04 -14.88
C PRO A 149 9.19 3.93 -15.15
N ALA A 150 9.00 4.31 -16.41
CA ALA A 150 7.87 5.16 -16.82
C ALA A 150 6.49 4.54 -16.52
N SER A 151 6.42 3.22 -16.35
CA SER A 151 5.22 2.49 -15.96
C SER A 151 4.75 2.77 -14.51
N GLU A 152 5.62 3.36 -13.69
CA GLU A 152 5.29 3.78 -12.31
C GLU A 152 4.99 5.28 -12.23
N GLN A 153 5.26 6.02 -13.31
CA GLN A 153 4.89 7.42 -13.42
C GLN A 153 3.47 7.51 -13.97
N MET A 154 2.60 8.20 -13.24
CA MET A 154 1.28 8.51 -13.78
C MET A 154 1.42 9.35 -15.06
N PRO A 155 0.57 9.14 -16.08
CA PRO A 155 0.53 10.05 -17.20
C PRO A 155 0.24 11.46 -16.67
N ALA A 156 1.03 12.43 -17.11
CA ALA A 156 0.77 13.82 -16.79
C ALA A 156 -0.65 14.16 -17.26
N PRO A 157 -1.45 14.90 -16.46
CA PRO A 157 -2.76 15.31 -16.89
C PRO A 157 -2.62 16.11 -18.17
N GLY A 158 -3.23 15.60 -19.27
CA GLY A 158 -3.31 16.27 -20.56
C GLY A 158 -4.22 17.51 -20.51
#